data_27f93db2fa69f281996da8885ca76535
#
_entry.id   27f93db2fa69f281996da8885ca76535
#
_cell.length_a   1.000
_cell.length_b   1.000
_cell.length_c   1.000
_cell.angle_alpha   90.00
_cell.angle_beta   90.00
_cell.angle_gamma   90.00
#
_symmetry.space_group_name_H-M   'P 1'
#
loop_
_entity.id
_entity.type
_entity.pdbx_description
1 polymer ?
#
loop_
_entity_poly.entity_id
_entity_poly.type
_entity_poly.pdbx_seq_one_letter_code
_entity_poly.pdbx_strand_id
1 'polypeptide(L)'
;MYCKQCGEKLTLRFCENEGLVPYCDKCEAYKFPQFNVAVSMVVTNRAQDKILLAKHVEDDDFILFAGYIKKGENAEKTVPREIKEELGLDVVKCKYMSSRYHSKKDVLMLNFIVIVEDKPLKINEDEIAEARWCTPDEALQLIRKGTTAEFFLINAIKELKRKI
;
A
#
# COMPACT_ATOMS: atom_id res chain seq x y z
N MET A 1 17.88 -0.93 -22.57
CA MET A 1 17.54 -1.68 -21.34
C MET A 1 18.62 -2.73 -21.12
N TYR A 2 19.05 -2.97 -19.86
CA TYR A 2 20.09 -3.93 -19.51
C TYR A 2 19.56 -4.95 -18.50
N CYS A 3 20.09 -6.15 -18.52
CA CYS A 3 19.74 -7.22 -17.59
C CYS A 3 20.21 -6.88 -16.18
N LYS A 4 19.30 -6.80 -15.22
CA LYS A 4 19.64 -6.50 -13.81
C LYS A 4 20.48 -7.61 -13.15
N GLN A 5 20.50 -8.81 -13.73
CA GLN A 5 21.21 -9.96 -13.16
C GLN A 5 22.67 -10.05 -13.64
N CYS A 6 22.95 -9.72 -14.91
CA CYS A 6 24.29 -9.94 -15.50
C CYS A 6 24.85 -8.74 -16.27
N GLY A 7 24.10 -7.63 -16.36
CA GLY A 7 24.52 -6.40 -17.05
C GLY A 7 24.45 -6.44 -18.58
N GLU A 8 24.09 -7.57 -19.20
CA GLU A 8 24.00 -7.71 -20.66
C GLU A 8 22.88 -6.83 -21.24
N LYS A 9 23.08 -6.31 -22.45
CA LYS A 9 22.04 -5.56 -23.16
C LYS A 9 20.90 -6.49 -23.57
N LEU A 10 19.66 -6.09 -23.25
CA LEU A 10 18.48 -6.88 -23.60
C LEU A 10 18.06 -6.67 -25.06
N THR A 11 17.65 -7.75 -25.72
CA THR A 11 16.99 -7.78 -27.01
C THR A 11 15.49 -7.99 -26.83
N LEU A 12 14.66 -7.64 -27.83
CA LEU A 12 13.24 -7.98 -27.81
C LEU A 12 13.05 -9.30 -28.56
N ARG A 13 12.41 -10.29 -27.92
CA ARG A 13 12.04 -11.55 -28.53
C ARG A 13 10.56 -11.82 -28.33
N PHE A 14 9.96 -12.50 -29.30
CA PHE A 14 8.56 -12.91 -29.20
C PHE A 14 8.42 -14.00 -28.14
N CYS A 15 7.53 -13.79 -27.18
CA CYS A 15 7.12 -14.75 -26.17
C CYS A 15 5.65 -15.09 -26.41
N GLU A 16 5.33 -16.38 -26.52
CA GLU A 16 3.97 -16.85 -26.79
C GLU A 16 2.99 -16.29 -25.74
N ASN A 17 1.86 -15.75 -26.18
CA ASN A 17 0.83 -15.07 -25.42
C ASN A 17 1.19 -13.72 -24.79
N GLU A 18 2.48 -13.30 -24.78
CA GLU A 18 2.96 -12.06 -24.15
C GLU A 18 3.44 -11.02 -25.19
N GLY A 19 3.66 -11.42 -26.45
CA GLY A 19 4.19 -10.59 -27.51
C GLY A 19 5.70 -10.35 -27.38
N LEU A 20 6.16 -9.12 -27.67
CA LEU A 20 7.59 -8.79 -27.60
C LEU A 20 8.00 -8.49 -26.16
N VAL A 21 8.83 -9.36 -25.58
CA VAL A 21 9.35 -9.29 -24.23
C VAL A 21 10.87 -9.13 -24.25
N PRO A 22 11.48 -8.30 -23.39
CA PRO A 22 12.92 -8.24 -23.25
C PRO A 22 13.54 -9.60 -22.91
N TYR A 23 14.58 -9.97 -23.65
CA TYR A 23 15.30 -11.22 -23.49
C TYR A 23 16.78 -10.96 -23.23
N CYS A 24 17.36 -11.71 -22.31
CA CYS A 24 18.77 -11.70 -22.03
C CYS A 24 19.45 -12.91 -22.66
N ASP A 25 20.30 -12.69 -23.68
CA ASP A 25 21.00 -13.75 -24.38
C ASP A 25 21.99 -14.49 -23.47
N LYS A 26 22.65 -13.77 -22.55
CA LYS A 26 23.60 -14.36 -21.61
C LYS A 26 22.94 -15.19 -20.50
N CYS A 27 21.75 -14.80 -20.04
CA CYS A 27 21.00 -15.56 -19.03
C CYS A 27 20.04 -16.56 -19.65
N GLU A 28 19.88 -16.54 -20.98
CA GLU A 28 18.94 -17.37 -21.76
C GLU A 28 17.51 -17.30 -21.22
N ALA A 29 17.06 -16.07 -20.83
CA ALA A 29 15.77 -15.90 -20.15
C ALA A 29 15.07 -14.60 -20.53
N TYR A 30 13.74 -14.66 -20.61
CA TYR A 30 12.88 -13.48 -20.69
C TYR A 30 12.95 -12.67 -19.41
N LYS A 31 12.90 -11.35 -19.54
CA LYS A 31 12.95 -10.39 -18.44
C LYS A 31 11.65 -9.59 -18.40
N PHE A 32 10.69 -10.13 -17.68
CA PHE A 32 9.40 -9.46 -17.46
C PHE A 32 9.58 -8.20 -16.60
N PRO A 33 8.64 -7.22 -16.68
CA PRO A 33 8.65 -6.05 -15.84
C PRO A 33 8.73 -6.42 -14.35
N GLN A 34 9.63 -5.75 -13.64
CA GLN A 34 9.77 -5.89 -12.19
C GLN A 34 9.49 -4.56 -11.54
N PHE A 35 8.58 -4.54 -10.60
CA PHE A 35 8.19 -3.38 -9.82
C PHE A 35 8.01 -3.76 -8.34
N ASN A 36 8.05 -2.79 -7.46
CA ASN A 36 7.78 -3.02 -6.06
C ASN A 36 6.29 -3.23 -5.83
N VAL A 37 5.95 -3.96 -4.77
CA VAL A 37 4.57 -4.14 -4.33
C VAL A 37 4.45 -3.69 -2.88
N ALA A 38 3.41 -2.92 -2.58
CA ALA A 38 3.14 -2.42 -1.24
C ALA A 38 1.65 -2.54 -0.90
N VAL A 39 1.34 -2.64 0.39
CA VAL A 39 -0.01 -2.49 0.90
C VAL A 39 -0.27 -1.04 1.26
N SER A 40 -1.52 -0.61 1.10
CA SER A 40 -2.04 0.66 1.63
C SER A 40 -3.26 0.34 2.47
N MET A 41 -3.38 0.98 3.63
CA MET A 41 -4.34 0.57 4.65
C MET A 41 -5.23 1.73 5.07
N VAL A 42 -6.54 1.61 4.86
CA VAL A 42 -7.54 2.47 5.49
C VAL A 42 -7.90 1.82 6.83
N VAL A 43 -7.27 2.31 7.90
CA VAL A 43 -7.41 1.75 9.25
C VAL A 43 -8.66 2.33 9.91
N THR A 44 -9.52 1.46 10.44
CA THR A 44 -10.76 1.84 11.14
C THR A 44 -10.82 1.21 12.52
N ASN A 45 -11.53 1.87 13.45
CA ASN A 45 -11.92 1.27 14.73
C ASN A 45 -12.95 0.14 14.53
N ARG A 46 -13.30 -0.58 15.59
CA ARG A 46 -14.28 -1.69 15.54
C ARG A 46 -15.65 -1.25 15.06
N ALA A 47 -16.10 -0.05 15.47
CA ALA A 47 -17.38 0.51 15.04
C ALA A 47 -17.41 0.95 13.57
N GLN A 48 -16.22 1.07 12.92
CA GLN A 48 -16.05 1.53 11.55
C GLN A 48 -16.59 2.96 11.30
N ASP A 49 -16.70 3.75 12.34
CA ASP A 49 -17.14 5.15 12.30
C ASP A 49 -15.98 6.15 12.35
N LYS A 50 -14.75 5.69 12.64
CA LYS A 50 -13.52 6.49 12.64
C LYS A 50 -12.45 5.85 11.75
N ILE A 51 -11.67 6.71 11.12
CA ILE A 51 -10.54 6.38 10.26
C ILE A 51 -9.27 6.97 10.87
N LEU A 52 -8.21 6.18 10.94
CA LEU A 52 -6.92 6.63 11.41
C LEU A 52 -6.09 7.13 10.23
N LEU A 53 -5.59 8.35 10.33
CA LEU A 53 -4.63 8.95 9.40
C LEU A 53 -3.29 9.16 10.11
N ALA A 54 -2.20 9.19 9.34
CA ALA A 54 -0.87 9.45 9.84
C ALA A 54 -0.20 10.63 9.11
N LYS A 55 0.70 11.32 9.83
CA LYS A 55 1.76 12.14 9.25
C LYS A 55 3.09 11.45 9.48
N HIS A 56 3.89 11.32 8.43
CA HIS A 56 5.28 10.91 8.58
C HIS A 56 6.15 12.05 9.10
N VAL A 57 7.27 11.72 9.75
CA VAL A 57 8.22 12.69 10.32
C VAL A 57 8.79 13.66 9.28
N GLU A 58 8.83 13.26 7.99
CA GLU A 58 9.33 14.07 6.88
C GLU A 58 8.20 14.76 6.08
N ASP A 59 6.95 14.69 6.53
CA ASP A 59 5.80 15.13 5.74
C ASP A 59 4.75 15.88 6.57
N ASP A 60 4.28 17.03 6.07
CA ASP A 60 3.27 17.86 6.75
C ASP A 60 1.83 17.42 6.47
N ASP A 61 1.63 16.56 5.47
CA ASP A 61 0.31 16.13 5.07
C ASP A 61 -0.10 14.80 5.72
N PHE A 62 -1.40 14.66 5.97
CA PHE A 62 -1.95 13.37 6.38
C PHE A 62 -2.05 12.40 5.20
N ILE A 63 -1.67 11.15 5.45
CA ILE A 63 -1.71 10.04 4.48
C ILE A 63 -2.28 8.78 5.11
N LEU A 64 -2.50 7.76 4.30
CA LEU A 64 -2.82 6.40 4.76
C LEU A 64 -1.53 5.65 5.16
N PHE A 65 -1.67 4.71 6.07
CA PHE A 65 -0.61 3.74 6.40
C PHE A 65 -0.26 2.89 5.19
N ALA A 66 1.02 2.58 5.01
CA ALA A 66 1.48 1.80 3.88
C ALA A 66 2.81 1.13 4.18
N GLY A 67 3.00 -0.09 3.65
CA GLY A 67 4.26 -0.82 3.81
C GLY A 67 4.59 -1.70 2.62
N TYR A 68 5.88 -1.94 2.38
CA TYR A 68 6.33 -2.82 1.31
C TYR A 68 6.14 -4.29 1.68
N ILE A 69 5.67 -5.08 0.70
CA ILE A 69 5.65 -6.53 0.81
C ILE A 69 7.08 -7.04 0.66
N LYS A 70 7.58 -7.71 1.70
CA LYS A 70 8.94 -8.29 1.70
C LYS A 70 8.98 -9.56 0.86
N LYS A 71 10.15 -9.91 0.34
CA LYS A 71 10.33 -11.15 -0.43
C LYS A 71 9.91 -12.37 0.39
N GLY A 72 9.00 -13.18 -0.16
CA GLY A 72 8.44 -14.35 0.50
C GLY A 72 7.24 -14.06 1.41
N GLU A 73 6.82 -12.80 1.53
CA GLU A 73 5.63 -12.39 2.26
C GLU A 73 4.43 -12.23 1.31
N ASN A 74 3.23 -12.45 1.78
CA ASN A 74 1.99 -12.12 1.09
C ASN A 74 1.32 -10.89 1.72
N ALA A 75 0.43 -10.23 0.97
CA ALA A 75 -0.21 -8.99 1.40
C ALA A 75 -1.00 -9.14 2.70
N GLU A 76 -1.66 -10.29 2.90
CA GLU A 76 -2.46 -10.58 4.09
C GLU A 76 -1.61 -10.73 5.37
N LYS A 77 -0.33 -11.04 5.25
CA LYS A 77 0.65 -11.06 6.34
C LYS A 77 1.32 -9.70 6.54
N THR A 78 1.57 -8.97 5.43
CA THR A 78 2.15 -7.63 5.48
C THR A 78 1.25 -6.67 6.23
N VAL A 79 -0.06 -6.66 5.97
CA VAL A 79 -1.02 -5.76 6.64
C VAL A 79 -0.93 -5.83 8.17
N PRO A 80 -1.10 -6.98 8.84
CA PRO A 80 -0.99 -7.03 10.30
C PRO A 80 0.41 -6.73 10.82
N ARG A 81 1.47 -7.04 10.07
CA ARG A 81 2.85 -6.73 10.46
C ARG A 81 3.06 -5.22 10.50
N GLU A 82 2.72 -4.49 9.44
CA GLU A 82 2.87 -3.03 9.38
C GLU A 82 2.02 -2.33 10.46
N ILE A 83 0.76 -2.74 10.65
CA ILE A 83 -0.10 -2.20 11.71
C ILE A 83 0.51 -2.43 13.10
N LYS A 84 1.16 -3.58 13.32
CA LYS A 84 1.82 -3.87 14.59
C LYS A 84 3.09 -3.06 14.79
N GLU A 85 3.91 -2.94 13.73
CA GLU A 85 5.17 -2.19 13.73
C GLU A 85 4.91 -0.68 13.91
N GLU A 86 3.95 -0.10 13.17
CA GLU A 86 3.71 1.34 13.15
C GLU A 86 2.80 1.84 14.30
N LEU A 87 1.84 1.03 14.76
CA LEU A 87 0.77 1.45 15.68
C LEU A 87 0.70 0.65 16.99
N GLY A 88 1.40 -0.49 17.08
CA GLY A 88 1.30 -1.41 18.21
C GLY A 88 -0.05 -2.13 18.33
N LEU A 89 -0.94 -1.98 17.35
CA LEU A 89 -2.29 -2.56 17.36
C LEU A 89 -2.32 -3.96 16.75
N ASP A 90 -3.38 -4.71 17.07
CA ASP A 90 -3.68 -5.99 16.46
C ASP A 90 -4.85 -5.84 15.48
N VAL A 91 -4.71 -6.48 14.31
CA VAL A 91 -5.74 -6.48 13.27
C VAL A 91 -6.84 -7.48 13.62
N VAL A 92 -8.08 -7.00 13.66
CA VAL A 92 -9.28 -7.84 13.88
C VAL A 92 -9.76 -8.44 12.57
N LYS A 93 -9.77 -7.60 11.51
CA LYS A 93 -10.22 -8.01 10.18
C LYS A 93 -9.57 -7.11 9.13
N CYS A 94 -9.19 -7.70 8.00
CA CYS A 94 -8.80 -6.94 6.82
C CYS A 94 -9.62 -7.38 5.59
N LYS A 95 -9.88 -6.44 4.68
CA LYS A 95 -10.59 -6.68 3.43
C LYS A 95 -9.83 -6.00 2.30
N TYR A 96 -9.39 -6.79 1.30
CA TYR A 96 -8.86 -6.24 0.06
C TYR A 96 -9.94 -5.47 -0.70
N MET A 97 -9.58 -4.32 -1.24
CA MET A 97 -10.48 -3.43 -1.95
C MET A 97 -10.16 -3.32 -3.44
N SER A 98 -8.95 -2.92 -3.74
CA SER A 98 -8.49 -2.66 -5.11
C SER A 98 -6.98 -2.50 -5.16
N SER A 99 -6.43 -2.42 -6.37
CA SER A 99 -5.03 -2.06 -6.58
C SER A 99 -4.91 -0.84 -7.47
N ARG A 100 -3.77 -0.14 -7.35
CA ARG A 100 -3.40 0.96 -8.24
C ARG A 100 -1.90 1.02 -8.41
N TYR A 101 -1.45 1.11 -9.65
CA TYR A 101 -0.04 1.30 -9.95
C TYR A 101 0.35 2.76 -9.80
N HIS A 102 1.38 3.02 -9.03
CA HIS A 102 1.95 4.36 -8.80
C HIS A 102 3.20 4.53 -9.68
N SER A 103 3.02 5.08 -10.89
CA SER A 103 4.06 5.16 -11.93
C SER A 103 5.32 5.90 -11.49
N LYS A 104 5.20 7.00 -10.74
CA LYS A 104 6.37 7.78 -10.28
C LYS A 104 7.27 7.01 -9.31
N LYS A 105 6.73 6.08 -8.52
CA LYS A 105 7.47 5.29 -7.53
C LYS A 105 7.73 3.86 -8.00
N ASP A 106 7.22 3.46 -9.17
CA ASP A 106 7.29 2.09 -9.71
C ASP A 106 6.77 1.05 -8.69
N VAL A 107 5.57 1.30 -8.14
CA VAL A 107 4.97 0.48 -7.08
C VAL A 107 3.53 0.13 -7.41
N LEU A 108 3.18 -1.16 -7.32
CA LEU A 108 1.80 -1.61 -7.28
C LEU A 108 1.28 -1.53 -5.83
N MET A 109 0.32 -0.65 -5.59
CA MET A 109 -0.32 -0.48 -4.29
C MET A 109 -1.56 -1.37 -4.19
N LEU A 110 -1.62 -2.24 -3.19
CA LEU A 110 -2.77 -3.08 -2.85
C LEU A 110 -3.50 -2.45 -1.66
N ASN A 111 -4.73 -1.99 -1.86
CA ASN A 111 -5.49 -1.29 -0.82
C ASN A 111 -6.37 -2.24 -0.01
N PHE A 112 -6.35 -2.04 1.31
CA PHE A 112 -7.15 -2.78 2.29
C PHE A 112 -7.94 -1.82 3.19
N ILE A 113 -9.15 -2.22 3.58
CA ILE A 113 -9.80 -1.73 4.79
C ILE A 113 -9.37 -2.64 5.93
N VAL A 114 -8.89 -2.04 7.02
CA VAL A 114 -8.34 -2.76 8.17
C VAL A 114 -9.08 -2.33 9.42
N ILE A 115 -9.71 -3.27 10.10
CA ILE A 115 -10.36 -3.06 11.39
C ILE A 115 -9.37 -3.46 12.47
N VAL A 116 -9.07 -2.54 13.39
CA VAL A 116 -8.15 -2.78 14.51
C VAL A 116 -8.88 -2.83 15.85
N GLU A 117 -8.20 -3.33 16.87
CA GLU A 117 -8.70 -3.31 18.24
C GLU A 117 -8.76 -1.88 18.79
N ASP A 118 -9.76 -1.63 19.66
CA ASP A 118 -9.91 -0.35 20.38
C ASP A 118 -8.93 -0.31 21.57
N LYS A 119 -7.64 -0.11 21.26
CA LYS A 119 -6.54 0.02 22.24
C LYS A 119 -5.81 1.35 22.03
N PRO A 120 -5.10 1.85 23.05
CA PRO A 120 -4.21 3.00 22.89
C PRO A 120 -3.17 2.76 21.80
N LEU A 121 -2.93 3.77 20.97
CA LEU A 121 -1.89 3.75 19.94
C LEU A 121 -0.50 3.74 20.60
N LYS A 122 0.40 2.95 20.05
CA LYS A 122 1.83 2.99 20.31
C LYS A 122 2.54 3.25 19.00
N ILE A 123 2.56 4.52 18.59
CA ILE A 123 3.15 4.92 17.30
C ILE A 123 4.67 4.71 17.32
N ASN A 124 5.20 4.33 16.18
CA ASN A 124 6.63 4.34 15.92
C ASN A 124 7.07 5.78 15.63
N GLU A 125 7.60 6.47 16.63
CA GLU A 125 7.98 7.90 16.55
C GLU A 125 9.14 8.16 15.57
N ASP A 126 9.89 7.14 15.16
CA ASP A 126 10.93 7.27 14.14
C ASP A 126 10.34 7.46 12.73
N GLU A 127 9.11 7.01 12.49
CA GLU A 127 8.44 7.05 11.19
C GLU A 127 7.21 7.96 11.19
N ILE A 128 6.45 8.00 12.30
CA ILE A 128 5.16 8.67 12.41
C ILE A 128 5.25 9.84 13.40
N ALA A 129 5.10 11.06 12.90
CA ALA A 129 5.04 12.26 13.71
C ALA A 129 3.69 12.44 14.42
N GLU A 130 2.60 12.05 13.76
CA GLU A 130 1.24 12.17 14.30
C GLU A 130 0.35 11.06 13.74
N ALA A 131 -0.50 10.47 14.59
CA ALA A 131 -1.59 9.61 14.18
C ALA A 131 -2.90 10.15 14.80
N ARG A 132 -3.95 10.31 13.95
CA ARG A 132 -5.21 10.95 14.36
C ARG A 132 -6.41 10.13 13.91
N TRP A 133 -7.28 9.82 14.87
CA TRP A 133 -8.62 9.30 14.60
C TRP A 133 -9.54 10.42 14.11
N CYS A 134 -10.11 10.25 12.94
CA CYS A 134 -10.98 11.21 12.26
C CYS A 134 -12.32 10.56 11.92
N THR A 135 -13.38 11.33 11.87
CA THR A 135 -14.59 10.91 11.14
C THR A 135 -14.28 10.77 9.64
N PRO A 136 -15.07 10.02 8.87
CA PRO A 136 -14.87 9.91 7.42
C PRO A 136 -14.79 11.26 6.70
N ASP A 137 -15.60 12.24 7.11
CA ASP A 137 -15.62 13.57 6.49
C ASP A 137 -14.39 14.40 6.86
N GLU A 138 -13.94 14.36 8.12
CA GLU A 138 -12.67 14.97 8.54
C GLU A 138 -11.47 14.33 7.83
N ALA A 139 -11.46 12.99 7.69
CA ALA A 139 -10.41 12.28 6.99
C ALA A 139 -10.30 12.72 5.53
N LEU A 140 -11.44 12.91 4.85
CA LEU A 140 -11.47 13.46 3.49
C LEU A 140 -10.96 14.91 3.40
N GLN A 141 -11.11 15.72 4.44
CA GLN A 141 -10.57 17.08 4.45
C GLN A 141 -9.05 17.09 4.67
N LEU A 142 -8.55 16.23 5.55
CA LEU A 142 -7.16 16.20 5.99
C LEU A 142 -6.21 15.47 5.02
N ILE A 143 -6.69 14.42 4.35
CA ILE A 143 -5.85 13.60 3.46
C ILE A 143 -5.24 14.43 2.33
N ARG A 144 -3.96 14.19 2.01
CA ARG A 144 -3.27 14.83 0.87
C ARG A 144 -4.04 14.62 -0.42
N LYS A 145 -4.37 15.74 -1.08
CA LYS A 145 -5.21 15.76 -2.29
C LYS A 145 -4.45 15.32 -3.54
N GLY A 146 -5.21 14.77 -4.52
CA GLY A 146 -4.66 14.35 -5.82
C GLY A 146 -3.78 13.11 -5.77
N THR A 147 -3.82 12.36 -4.65
CA THR A 147 -2.94 11.20 -4.41
C THR A 147 -3.66 9.85 -4.54
N THR A 148 -2.87 8.78 -4.61
CA THR A 148 -3.37 7.40 -4.51
C THR A 148 -4.03 7.15 -3.14
N ALA A 149 -3.53 7.77 -2.08
CA ALA A 149 -4.12 7.66 -0.74
C ALA A 149 -5.53 8.26 -0.69
N GLU A 150 -5.74 9.45 -1.25
CA GLU A 150 -7.09 10.04 -1.35
C GLU A 150 -8.04 9.17 -2.17
N PHE A 151 -7.59 8.66 -3.31
CA PHE A 151 -8.41 7.74 -4.13
C PHE A 151 -8.84 6.51 -3.34
N PHE A 152 -7.94 5.88 -2.61
CA PHE A 152 -8.26 4.71 -1.79
C PHE A 152 -9.18 5.04 -0.62
N LEU A 153 -8.96 6.19 0.04
CA LEU A 153 -9.82 6.64 1.14
C LEU A 153 -11.25 6.86 0.68
N ILE A 154 -11.46 7.55 -0.45
CA ILE A 154 -12.81 7.78 -1.01
C ILE A 154 -13.54 6.46 -1.27
N ASN A 155 -12.85 5.49 -1.87
CA ASN A 155 -13.45 4.18 -2.17
C ASN A 155 -13.77 3.39 -0.90
N ALA A 156 -12.89 3.44 0.09
CA ALA A 156 -13.12 2.77 1.38
C ALA A 156 -14.33 3.37 2.12
N ILE A 157 -14.47 4.69 2.15
CA ILE A 157 -15.62 5.36 2.77
C ILE A 157 -16.95 4.97 2.07
N LYS A 158 -16.95 4.90 0.74
CA LYS A 158 -18.13 4.41 0.00
C LYS A 158 -18.50 2.98 0.38
N GLU A 159 -17.49 2.12 0.56
CA GLU A 159 -17.73 0.72 0.97
C GLU A 159 -18.22 0.61 2.42
N LEU A 160 -17.67 1.40 3.33
CA LEU A 160 -18.11 1.44 4.73
C LEU A 160 -19.57 1.90 4.85
N LYS A 161 -19.99 2.91 4.07
CA LYS A 161 -21.37 3.41 4.02
C LYS A 161 -22.38 2.42 3.43
N ARG A 162 -21.95 1.44 2.63
CA ARG A 162 -22.83 0.39 2.05
C ARG A 162 -23.22 -0.72 3.05
N LYS A 163 -22.53 -0.80 4.18
CA LYS A 163 -22.78 -1.83 5.21
C LYS A 163 -23.73 -1.39 6.30
N ILE A 164 -24.18 -0.13 6.24
CA ILE A 164 -25.22 0.45 7.09
C ILE A 164 -26.52 0.41 6.31
#